data_cd45d87791d1ee2574512243bee726b5
#
_entry.id   cd45d87791d1ee2574512243bee726b5
#
_cell.length_a   1.000
_cell.length_b   1.000
_cell.length_c   1.000
_cell.angle_alpha   90.00
_cell.angle_beta   90.00
_cell.angle_gamma   90.00
#
_symmetry.space_group_name_H-M   'P 1'
#
loop_
_entity.id
_entity.type
_entity.pdbx_description
1 polymer ?
#
loop_
_entity_poly.entity_id
_entity_poly.type
_entity_poly.pdbx_seq_one_letter_code
_entity_poly.pdbx_strand_id
1 'polypeptide(L)'
;TLIIYGSATQLMSFFFQLLICLSAGIFIILLIMLWLVHSTYQKLMHSIQPMVNTVESLNLDTQYQARLPSSPIYEFRVISGAFNNLLDKVQRTNEKLQSENSQLSHQALHDQLTELPNRHYFYNILFNQFEHPEKNQTALFFIDNNNFKNINDVYGHLAGDAVLKEMAQRLKKNVRSHDVVARLGGDEFAILLRNIKHYDHLELICKHLIECSKAPLSFDQQQIHFSFSIGVAFSKCATTPEDLIAEADNAMYKAKNLAQGWYITPCLNPDQESSC
;
A
#
# COMPACT_ATOMS: atom_id res chain seq x y z
N THR A 1 21.94 -8.12 107.88
CA THR A 1 22.41 -8.64 106.58
C THR A 1 21.37 -9.10 105.62
N LEU A 2 20.21 -9.66 106.10
CA LEU A 2 19.08 -10.14 105.24
C LEU A 2 18.27 -9.06 104.57
N ILE A 3 18.20 -7.83 105.13
CA ILE A 3 17.39 -6.71 104.56
C ILE A 3 18.13 -6.09 103.33
N ILE A 4 19.45 -6.09 103.31
CA ILE A 4 20.28 -5.52 102.19
C ILE A 4 20.21 -6.45 100.95
N TYR A 5 20.14 -7.77 101.14
CA TYR A 5 20.02 -8.77 100.08
C TYR A 5 18.70 -8.68 99.34
N GLY A 6 17.57 -8.43 100.06
CA GLY A 6 16.27 -8.30 99.51
C GLY A 6 16.14 -7.07 98.63
N SER A 7 16.77 -5.94 98.94
CA SER A 7 16.75 -4.72 98.12
C SER A 7 17.57 -4.85 96.85
N ALA A 8 18.69 -5.58 96.93
CA ALA A 8 19.54 -5.77 95.73
C ALA A 8 18.89 -6.69 94.65
N THR A 9 18.17 -7.75 95.10
CA THR A 9 17.51 -8.62 94.16
C THR A 9 16.24 -7.97 93.52
N GLN A 10 15.55 -7.09 94.23
CA GLN A 10 14.52 -6.28 93.67
C GLN A 10 15.04 -5.26 92.64
N LEU A 11 16.13 -4.64 92.88
CA LEU A 11 16.77 -3.70 91.99
C LEU A 11 17.24 -4.39 90.73
N MET A 12 17.86 -5.57 90.81
CA MET A 12 18.25 -6.39 89.65
C MET A 12 17.04 -6.85 88.79
N SER A 13 15.96 -7.26 89.38
CA SER A 13 14.75 -7.66 88.68
C SER A 13 14.14 -6.46 87.90
N PHE A 14 14.15 -5.28 88.49
CA PHE A 14 13.70 -4.05 87.85
C PHE A 14 14.58 -3.69 86.66
N PHE A 15 15.87 -3.74 86.78
CA PHE A 15 16.82 -3.52 85.63
C PHE A 15 16.59 -4.55 84.55
N PHE A 16 16.35 -5.82 84.84
CA PHE A 16 16.12 -6.86 83.89
C PHE A 16 14.78 -6.65 83.11
N GLN A 17 13.75 -6.22 83.84
CA GLN A 17 12.45 -5.86 83.22
C GLN A 17 12.59 -4.62 82.31
N LEU A 18 13.34 -3.63 82.75
CA LEU A 18 13.59 -2.43 81.98
C LEU A 18 14.34 -2.78 80.65
N LEU A 19 15.33 -3.67 80.73
CA LEU A 19 16.12 -4.12 79.59
C LEU A 19 15.26 -4.91 78.57
N ILE A 20 14.37 -5.78 79.09
CA ILE A 20 13.40 -6.50 78.24
C ILE A 20 12.45 -5.54 77.57
N CYS A 21 11.91 -4.55 78.27
CA CYS A 21 11.00 -3.57 77.69
C CYS A 21 11.68 -2.72 76.59
N LEU A 22 12.94 -2.30 76.83
CA LEU A 22 13.73 -1.58 75.86
C LEU A 22 14.04 -2.44 74.62
N SER A 23 14.46 -3.70 74.81
CA SER A 23 14.73 -4.60 73.68
C SER A 23 13.48 -4.92 72.88
N ALA A 24 12.33 -5.12 73.54
CA ALA A 24 11.03 -5.30 72.86
C ALA A 24 10.61 -4.03 72.10
N GLY A 25 10.84 -2.84 72.67
CA GLY A 25 10.60 -1.57 71.99
C GLY A 25 11.43 -1.40 70.73
N ILE A 26 12.76 -1.66 70.81
CA ILE A 26 13.64 -1.63 69.66
C ILE A 26 13.21 -2.63 68.60
N PHE A 27 12.85 -3.85 69.00
CA PHE A 27 12.41 -4.89 68.07
C PHE A 27 11.12 -4.48 67.31
N ILE A 28 10.16 -3.89 68.00
CA ILE A 28 8.91 -3.38 67.38
C ILE A 28 9.24 -2.26 66.39
N ILE A 29 10.13 -1.33 66.74
CA ILE A 29 10.52 -0.27 65.82
C ILE A 29 11.20 -0.84 64.58
N LEU A 30 12.05 -1.84 64.69
CA LEU A 30 12.70 -2.52 63.54
C LEU A 30 11.63 -3.24 62.66
N LEU A 31 10.64 -3.91 63.25
CA LEU A 31 9.58 -4.52 62.48
C LEU A 31 8.75 -3.48 61.73
N ILE A 32 8.41 -2.35 62.34
CA ILE A 32 7.71 -1.26 61.68
C ILE A 32 8.53 -0.68 60.52
N MET A 33 9.82 -0.45 60.71
CA MET A 33 10.75 0.02 59.68
C MET A 33 10.83 -0.96 58.51
N LEU A 34 10.97 -2.26 58.79
CA LEU A 34 10.97 -3.32 57.77
C LEU A 34 9.67 -3.35 56.96
N TRP A 35 8.55 -3.24 57.69
CA TRP A 35 7.23 -3.19 57.05
C TRP A 35 7.05 -1.95 56.18
N LEU A 36 7.49 -0.78 56.60
CA LEU A 36 7.47 0.45 55.84
C LEU A 36 8.33 0.34 54.55
N VAL A 37 9.56 -0.16 54.68
CA VAL A 37 10.46 -0.37 53.57
C VAL A 37 9.84 -1.38 52.58
N HIS A 38 9.32 -2.49 53.07
CA HIS A 38 8.67 -3.49 52.23
C HIS A 38 7.43 -2.93 51.51
N SER A 39 6.61 -2.18 52.23
CA SER A 39 5.41 -1.54 51.66
C SER A 39 5.73 -0.53 50.58
N THR A 40 6.76 0.31 50.79
CA THR A 40 7.22 1.28 49.77
C THR A 40 7.84 0.58 48.56
N TYR A 41 8.63 -0.47 48.77
CA TYR A 41 9.19 -1.29 47.70
C TYR A 41 8.09 -1.92 46.82
N GLN A 42 7.08 -2.51 47.44
CA GLN A 42 5.94 -3.11 46.71
C GLN A 42 5.17 -2.08 45.88
N LYS A 43 4.92 -0.88 46.43
CA LYS A 43 4.24 0.21 45.68
C LYS A 43 5.08 0.66 44.48
N LEU A 44 6.39 0.73 44.63
CA LEU A 44 7.30 1.13 43.55
C LEU A 44 7.32 0.06 42.45
N MET A 45 7.49 -1.23 42.82
CA MET A 45 7.51 -2.33 41.87
C MET A 45 6.18 -2.46 41.10
N HIS A 46 5.05 -2.31 41.80
CA HIS A 46 3.75 -2.34 41.17
C HIS A 46 3.54 -1.23 40.14
N SER A 47 4.22 -0.10 40.29
CA SER A 47 4.17 1.02 39.34
C SER A 47 5.15 0.86 38.17
N ILE A 48 6.31 0.26 38.38
CA ILE A 48 7.37 0.12 37.37
C ILE A 48 7.13 -1.10 36.48
N GLN A 49 6.80 -2.26 37.05
CA GLN A 49 6.70 -3.53 36.32
C GLN A 49 5.75 -3.48 35.10
N PRO A 50 4.54 -2.91 35.20
CA PRO A 50 3.66 -2.78 34.02
C PRO A 50 4.27 -1.87 32.92
N MET A 51 5.04 -0.84 33.29
CA MET A 51 5.70 0.04 32.34
C MET A 51 6.79 -0.71 31.57
N VAL A 52 7.64 -1.46 32.29
CA VAL A 52 8.71 -2.28 31.69
C VAL A 52 8.09 -3.32 30.73
N ASN A 53 7.09 -4.07 31.19
CA ASN A 53 6.42 -5.09 30.39
C ASN A 53 5.81 -4.50 29.12
N THR A 54 5.21 -3.30 29.20
CA THR A 54 4.64 -2.62 28.02
C THR A 54 5.75 -2.20 27.06
N VAL A 55 6.86 -1.66 27.56
CA VAL A 55 8.00 -1.25 26.71
C VAL A 55 8.67 -2.47 26.04
N GLU A 56 8.86 -3.58 26.78
CA GLU A 56 9.43 -4.82 26.23
C GLU A 56 8.51 -5.48 25.19
N SER A 57 7.20 -5.33 25.34
CA SER A 57 6.21 -5.84 24.38
C SER A 57 6.05 -4.96 23.14
N LEU A 58 6.61 -3.74 23.13
CA LEU A 58 6.59 -2.85 21.97
C LEU A 58 7.44 -3.43 20.85
N ASN A 59 6.79 -4.07 19.89
CA ASN A 59 7.41 -4.44 18.62
C ASN A 59 7.20 -3.29 17.64
N LEU A 60 8.28 -2.63 17.22
CA LEU A 60 8.25 -1.42 16.40
C LEU A 60 7.59 -1.63 15.03
N ASP A 61 7.42 -2.89 14.60
CA ASP A 61 6.84 -3.20 13.28
C ASP A 61 5.31 -3.28 13.26
N THR A 62 4.63 -3.45 14.41
CA THR A 62 3.19 -3.77 14.36
C THR A 62 2.28 -3.15 15.42
N GLN A 63 2.79 -2.57 16.51
CA GLN A 63 1.94 -2.16 17.63
C GLN A 63 2.29 -0.81 18.29
N TYR A 64 2.14 0.29 17.55
CA TYR A 64 2.12 1.63 18.15
C TYR A 64 0.88 1.89 19.04
N GLN A 65 -0.01 0.92 19.21
CA GLN A 65 -1.24 1.06 20.01
C GLN A 65 -1.03 0.81 21.50
N ALA A 66 0.07 0.16 21.89
CA ALA A 66 0.40 -0.03 23.29
C ALA A 66 0.63 1.32 23.98
N ARG A 67 0.05 1.52 25.15
CA ARG A 67 0.21 2.74 25.95
C ARG A 67 0.70 2.36 27.36
N LEU A 68 1.65 3.18 27.87
CA LEU A 68 2.06 3.05 29.25
C LEU A 68 0.90 3.35 30.19
N PRO A 69 0.68 2.51 31.20
CA PRO A 69 -0.40 2.73 32.17
C PRO A 69 -0.12 3.98 33.02
N SER A 70 -1.19 4.60 33.50
CA SER A 70 -1.07 5.72 34.44
C SER A 70 -0.65 5.20 35.82
N SER A 71 0.35 5.85 36.43
CA SER A 71 0.84 5.51 37.78
C SER A 71 0.23 6.45 38.83
N PRO A 72 -0.03 5.96 40.07
CA PRO A 72 -0.40 6.81 41.20
C PRO A 72 0.76 7.72 41.67
N ILE A 73 1.99 7.38 41.34
CA ILE A 73 3.20 8.16 41.65
C ILE A 73 3.35 9.26 40.59
N TYR A 74 3.45 10.50 41.02
CA TYR A 74 3.47 11.68 40.15
C TYR A 74 4.54 11.63 39.07
N GLU A 75 5.76 11.28 39.44
CA GLU A 75 6.93 11.22 38.54
C GLU A 75 6.70 10.19 37.41
N PHE A 76 6.18 9.01 37.75
CA PHE A 76 5.88 7.99 36.76
C PHE A 76 4.70 8.35 35.86
N ARG A 77 3.72 9.07 36.38
CA ARG A 77 2.59 9.59 35.59
C ARG A 77 3.05 10.60 34.54
N VAL A 78 3.98 11.48 34.89
CA VAL A 78 4.58 12.46 33.96
C VAL A 78 5.37 11.71 32.87
N ILE A 79 6.16 10.71 33.23
CA ILE A 79 6.93 9.90 32.29
C ILE A 79 5.98 9.13 31.34
N SER A 80 4.95 8.45 31.89
CA SER A 80 3.94 7.74 31.06
C SER A 80 3.24 8.68 30.09
N GLY A 81 2.86 9.87 30.55
CA GLY A 81 2.23 10.88 29.70
C GLY A 81 3.14 11.36 28.57
N ALA A 82 4.41 11.70 28.89
CA ALA A 82 5.39 12.14 27.90
C ALA A 82 5.68 11.02 26.88
N PHE A 83 5.82 9.78 27.33
CA PHE A 83 6.07 8.63 26.48
C PHE A 83 4.87 8.33 25.56
N ASN A 84 3.65 8.35 26.09
CA ASN A 84 2.44 8.13 25.29
C ASN A 84 2.27 9.24 24.24
N ASN A 85 2.57 10.49 24.56
CA ASN A 85 2.59 11.59 23.61
C ASN A 85 3.65 11.39 22.50
N LEU A 86 4.80 10.83 22.84
CA LEU A 86 5.84 10.49 21.88
C LEU A 86 5.35 9.36 20.95
N LEU A 87 4.74 8.32 21.50
CA LEU A 87 4.15 7.23 20.70
C LEU A 87 3.09 7.75 19.73
N ASP A 88 2.19 8.64 20.19
CA ASP A 88 1.18 9.27 19.34
C ASP A 88 1.82 10.07 18.19
N LYS A 89 2.90 10.78 18.47
CA LYS A 89 3.63 11.54 17.44
C LYS A 89 4.29 10.60 16.43
N VAL A 90 4.93 9.53 16.88
CA VAL A 90 5.55 8.52 16.02
C VAL A 90 4.50 7.85 15.13
N GLN A 91 3.38 7.44 15.72
CA GLN A 91 2.27 6.82 14.98
C GLN A 91 1.74 7.75 13.88
N ARG A 92 1.41 8.99 14.19
CA ARG A 92 0.92 9.99 13.20
C ARG A 92 1.93 10.23 12.09
N THR A 93 3.22 10.30 12.44
CA THR A 93 4.29 10.50 11.44
C THR A 93 4.38 9.30 10.52
N ASN A 94 4.29 8.07 11.05
CA ASN A 94 4.34 6.85 10.26
C ASN A 94 3.12 6.71 9.34
N GLU A 95 1.91 6.98 9.83
CA GLU A 95 0.68 7.02 9.03
C GLU A 95 0.79 8.05 7.88
N LYS A 96 1.35 9.24 8.18
CA LYS A 96 1.59 10.27 7.17
C LYS A 96 2.59 9.80 6.11
N LEU A 97 3.72 9.23 6.53
CA LEU A 97 4.74 8.70 5.62
C LEU A 97 4.18 7.56 4.73
N GLN A 98 3.38 6.67 5.29
CA GLN A 98 2.74 5.60 4.51
C GLN A 98 1.77 6.18 3.48
N SER A 99 0.96 7.18 3.85
CA SER A 99 0.05 7.87 2.93
C SER A 99 0.82 8.58 1.82
N GLU A 100 1.86 9.35 2.15
CA GLU A 100 2.71 10.04 1.18
C GLU A 100 3.42 9.06 0.24
N ASN A 101 3.96 7.95 0.77
CA ASN A 101 4.60 6.91 -0.04
C ASN A 101 3.60 6.23 -0.99
N SER A 102 2.39 5.94 -0.52
CA SER A 102 1.32 5.40 -1.36
C SER A 102 0.94 6.38 -2.48
N GLN A 103 0.80 7.68 -2.18
CA GLN A 103 0.52 8.71 -3.18
C GLN A 103 1.65 8.85 -4.20
N LEU A 104 2.91 8.90 -3.74
CA LEU A 104 4.08 8.97 -4.62
C LEU A 104 4.16 7.72 -5.52
N SER A 105 3.93 6.53 -4.97
CA SER A 105 3.89 5.29 -5.75
C SER A 105 2.78 5.32 -6.80
N HIS A 106 1.59 5.80 -6.43
CA HIS A 106 0.49 5.94 -7.38
C HIS A 106 0.83 6.94 -8.50
N GLN A 107 1.39 8.11 -8.17
CA GLN A 107 1.82 9.10 -9.15
C GLN A 107 2.95 8.59 -10.07
N ALA A 108 3.87 7.80 -9.54
CA ALA A 108 4.97 7.21 -10.31
C ALA A 108 4.50 6.14 -11.31
N LEU A 109 3.37 5.47 -11.03
CA LEU A 109 2.89 4.33 -11.79
C LEU A 109 1.63 4.62 -12.62
N HIS A 110 0.96 5.77 -12.42
CA HIS A 110 -0.29 6.10 -13.12
C HIS A 110 -0.19 7.44 -13.85
N ASP A 111 -0.95 7.58 -14.92
CA ASP A 111 -1.14 8.82 -15.65
C ASP A 111 -2.09 9.75 -14.89
N GLN A 112 -1.66 10.99 -14.64
CA GLN A 112 -2.41 11.93 -13.80
C GLN A 112 -3.75 12.39 -14.42
N LEU A 113 -3.88 12.35 -15.75
CA LEU A 113 -5.10 12.79 -16.43
C LEU A 113 -6.18 11.71 -16.43
N THR A 114 -5.78 10.47 -16.71
CA THR A 114 -6.70 9.34 -16.95
C THR A 114 -6.78 8.35 -15.81
N GLU A 115 -5.86 8.45 -14.83
CA GLU A 115 -5.69 7.51 -13.69
C GLU A 115 -5.38 6.06 -14.12
N LEU A 116 -5.12 5.84 -15.40
CA LEU A 116 -4.67 4.55 -15.92
C LEU A 116 -3.20 4.30 -15.57
N PRO A 117 -2.73 3.06 -15.53
CA PRO A 117 -1.33 2.72 -15.60
C PRO A 117 -0.59 3.58 -16.64
N ASN A 118 0.55 4.16 -16.25
CA ASN A 118 1.39 4.90 -17.17
C ASN A 118 2.30 3.96 -17.99
N ARG A 119 3.08 4.51 -18.93
CA ARG A 119 4.01 3.78 -19.77
C ARG A 119 4.97 2.90 -18.97
N HIS A 120 5.55 3.44 -17.90
CA HIS A 120 6.53 2.72 -17.08
C HIS A 120 5.91 1.49 -16.40
N TYR A 121 4.75 1.67 -15.78
CA TYR A 121 4.07 0.57 -15.11
C TYR A 121 3.57 -0.49 -16.10
N PHE A 122 3.06 -0.06 -17.26
CA PHE A 122 2.61 -0.96 -18.31
C PHE A 122 3.73 -1.87 -18.82
N TYR A 123 4.90 -1.30 -19.12
CA TYR A 123 6.04 -2.09 -19.57
C TYR A 123 6.55 -3.05 -18.51
N ASN A 124 6.60 -2.64 -17.24
CA ASN A 124 6.96 -3.56 -16.16
C ASN A 124 6.01 -4.77 -16.09
N ILE A 125 4.70 -4.55 -16.26
CA ILE A 125 3.73 -5.65 -16.30
C ILE A 125 3.95 -6.55 -17.51
N LEU A 126 4.17 -5.95 -18.69
CA LEU A 126 4.40 -6.70 -19.94
C LEU A 126 5.66 -7.56 -19.85
N PHE A 127 6.78 -7.00 -19.39
CA PHE A 127 8.05 -7.72 -19.25
C PHE A 127 7.92 -8.88 -18.26
N ASN A 128 7.31 -8.63 -17.09
CA ASN A 128 7.05 -9.68 -16.12
C ASN A 128 6.15 -10.79 -16.69
N GLN A 129 5.18 -10.46 -17.55
CA GLN A 129 4.31 -11.45 -18.19
C GLN A 129 5.08 -12.40 -19.11
N PHE A 130 6.15 -11.92 -19.76
CA PHE A 130 6.99 -12.75 -20.63
C PHE A 130 7.89 -13.74 -19.88
N GLU A 131 8.13 -13.52 -18.59
CA GLU A 131 8.87 -14.46 -17.73
C GLU A 131 8.00 -15.64 -17.28
N HIS A 132 6.66 -15.56 -17.43
CA HIS A 132 5.74 -16.60 -17.04
C HIS A 132 5.48 -17.63 -18.16
N PRO A 133 5.21 -18.91 -17.81
CA PRO A 133 4.92 -19.96 -18.81
C PRO A 133 3.66 -19.68 -19.65
N GLU A 134 2.74 -18.84 -19.17
CA GLU A 134 1.51 -18.45 -19.86
C GLU A 134 1.69 -17.29 -20.86
N LYS A 135 2.93 -16.87 -21.12
CA LYS A 135 3.21 -15.77 -22.05
C LYS A 135 2.50 -15.91 -23.40
N ASN A 136 2.41 -17.12 -23.91
CA ASN A 136 1.83 -17.43 -25.22
C ASN A 136 0.31 -17.20 -25.34
N GLN A 137 -0.34 -16.81 -24.24
CA GLN A 137 -1.78 -16.50 -24.20
C GLN A 137 -2.06 -15.03 -24.00
N THR A 138 -1.10 -14.16 -24.31
CA THR A 138 -1.21 -12.73 -24.10
C THR A 138 -1.32 -12.02 -25.45
N ALA A 139 -2.21 -11.03 -25.56
CA ALA A 139 -2.33 -10.14 -26.70
C ALA A 139 -2.11 -8.70 -26.30
N LEU A 140 -1.31 -7.98 -27.07
CA LEU A 140 -1.03 -6.56 -26.90
C LEU A 140 -1.80 -5.76 -27.96
N PHE A 141 -2.57 -4.78 -27.50
CA PHE A 141 -3.26 -3.81 -28.30
C PHE A 141 -2.58 -2.47 -28.16
N PHE A 142 -2.16 -1.87 -29.25
CA PHE A 142 -1.77 -0.47 -29.33
C PHE A 142 -2.90 0.33 -29.95
N ILE A 143 -3.24 1.47 -29.36
CA ILE A 143 -4.40 2.27 -29.71
C ILE A 143 -3.99 3.73 -29.76
N ASP A 144 -4.35 4.40 -30.86
CA ASP A 144 -4.03 5.80 -31.09
C ASP A 144 -5.30 6.55 -31.53
N ASN A 145 -5.51 7.74 -31.01
CA ASN A 145 -6.68 8.55 -31.36
C ASN A 145 -6.49 9.20 -32.74
N ASN A 146 -7.46 9.01 -33.61
CA ASN A 146 -7.41 9.58 -34.94
C ASN A 146 -7.67 11.10 -34.89
N ASN A 147 -6.76 11.88 -35.46
CA ASN A 147 -6.90 13.34 -35.58
C ASN A 147 -7.01 14.07 -34.21
N PHE A 148 -6.41 13.55 -33.14
CA PHE A 148 -6.47 14.17 -31.80
C PHE A 148 -5.99 15.62 -31.80
N LYS A 149 -4.96 15.95 -32.59
CA LYS A 149 -4.50 17.31 -32.75
C LYS A 149 -5.60 18.24 -33.26
N ASN A 150 -6.41 17.80 -34.24
CA ASN A 150 -7.53 18.61 -34.74
C ASN A 150 -8.60 18.84 -33.67
N ILE A 151 -8.83 17.88 -32.79
CA ILE A 151 -9.75 18.06 -31.63
C ILE A 151 -9.23 19.18 -30.74
N ASN A 152 -7.94 19.18 -30.41
CA ASN A 152 -7.32 20.25 -29.63
C ASN A 152 -7.38 21.61 -30.32
N ASP A 153 -7.10 21.64 -31.63
CA ASP A 153 -7.07 22.89 -32.42
C ASP A 153 -8.48 23.51 -32.56
N VAL A 154 -9.54 22.68 -32.67
CA VAL A 154 -10.92 23.16 -32.87
C VAL A 154 -11.65 23.42 -31.54
N TYR A 155 -11.49 22.55 -30.54
CA TYR A 155 -12.28 22.58 -29.31
C TYR A 155 -11.45 22.99 -28.07
N GLY A 156 -10.14 23.16 -28.24
CA GLY A 156 -9.23 23.51 -27.15
C GLY A 156 -8.73 22.31 -26.36
N HIS A 157 -7.64 22.51 -25.60
CA HIS A 157 -6.95 21.46 -24.83
C HIS A 157 -7.83 20.82 -23.75
N LEU A 158 -8.75 21.57 -23.13
CA LEU A 158 -9.68 21.03 -22.13
C LEU A 158 -10.64 20.00 -22.74
N ALA A 159 -11.07 20.21 -23.98
CA ALA A 159 -11.87 19.25 -24.73
C ALA A 159 -11.07 18.01 -25.10
N GLY A 160 -9.79 18.19 -25.51
CA GLY A 160 -8.88 17.07 -25.73
C GLY A 160 -8.67 16.24 -24.47
N ASP A 161 -8.46 16.87 -23.31
CA ASP A 161 -8.34 16.18 -22.03
C ASP A 161 -9.62 15.41 -21.67
N ALA A 162 -10.79 15.97 -21.97
CA ALA A 162 -12.08 15.28 -21.76
C ALA A 162 -12.21 14.05 -22.69
N VAL A 163 -11.77 14.16 -23.96
CA VAL A 163 -11.73 13.03 -24.89
C VAL A 163 -10.80 11.92 -24.40
N LEU A 164 -9.61 12.25 -23.90
CA LEU A 164 -8.68 11.26 -23.36
C LEU A 164 -9.24 10.55 -22.11
N LYS A 165 -9.92 11.27 -21.23
CA LYS A 165 -10.60 10.69 -20.06
C LYS A 165 -11.75 9.76 -20.49
N GLU A 166 -12.54 10.18 -21.44
CA GLU A 166 -13.65 9.37 -21.98
C GLU A 166 -13.13 8.11 -22.67
N MET A 167 -12.07 8.24 -23.47
CA MET A 167 -11.41 7.10 -24.12
C MET A 167 -10.90 6.11 -23.08
N ALA A 168 -10.21 6.57 -22.03
CA ALA A 168 -9.76 5.73 -20.94
C ALA A 168 -10.91 4.95 -20.27
N GLN A 169 -12.04 5.62 -20.01
CA GLN A 169 -13.23 4.98 -19.42
C GLN A 169 -13.85 3.94 -20.34
N ARG A 170 -13.98 4.25 -21.64
CA ARG A 170 -14.54 3.32 -22.62
C ARG A 170 -13.67 2.08 -22.77
N LEU A 171 -12.33 2.27 -22.89
CA LEU A 171 -11.39 1.14 -22.97
C LEU A 171 -11.50 0.26 -21.72
N LYS A 172 -11.47 0.87 -20.51
CA LYS A 172 -11.54 0.14 -19.23
C LYS A 172 -12.85 -0.63 -19.04
N LYS A 173 -13.99 -0.11 -19.52
CA LYS A 173 -15.31 -0.78 -19.44
C LYS A 173 -15.43 -1.99 -20.38
N ASN A 174 -14.63 -2.03 -21.44
CA ASN A 174 -14.72 -3.07 -22.48
C ASN A 174 -13.69 -4.20 -22.31
N VAL A 175 -12.91 -4.20 -21.21
CA VAL A 175 -11.95 -5.25 -20.86
C VAL A 175 -12.27 -5.82 -19.49
N ARG A 176 -11.69 -7.00 -19.19
CA ARG A 176 -11.91 -7.69 -17.91
C ARG A 176 -11.06 -7.06 -16.80
N SER A 177 -11.41 -7.32 -15.54
CA SER A 177 -10.69 -6.77 -14.38
C SER A 177 -9.22 -7.22 -14.26
N HIS A 178 -8.86 -8.35 -14.87
CA HIS A 178 -7.49 -8.86 -14.89
C HIS A 178 -6.68 -8.40 -16.12
N ASP A 179 -7.33 -7.77 -17.10
CA ASP A 179 -6.66 -7.13 -18.22
C ASP A 179 -6.14 -5.75 -17.80
N VAL A 180 -5.12 -5.27 -18.48
CA VAL A 180 -4.49 -4.00 -18.14
C VAL A 180 -4.72 -3.01 -19.26
N VAL A 181 -5.30 -1.85 -18.93
CA VAL A 181 -5.40 -0.69 -19.82
C VAL A 181 -4.44 0.37 -19.32
N ALA A 182 -3.66 0.96 -20.20
CA ALA A 182 -2.65 1.96 -19.89
C ALA A 182 -2.69 3.13 -20.87
N ARG A 183 -2.24 4.30 -20.43
CA ARG A 183 -1.91 5.43 -21.32
C ARG A 183 -0.39 5.55 -21.44
N LEU A 184 0.10 5.46 -22.68
CA LEU A 184 1.54 5.47 -22.94
C LEU A 184 2.10 6.90 -23.08
N GLY A 185 1.27 7.86 -23.47
CA GLY A 185 1.60 9.27 -23.61
C GLY A 185 0.78 9.91 -24.73
N GLY A 186 0.61 11.23 -24.70
CA GLY A 186 -0.20 11.92 -25.70
C GLY A 186 -1.61 11.31 -25.80
N ASP A 187 -1.94 10.82 -26.98
CA ASP A 187 -3.19 10.14 -27.35
C ASP A 187 -3.03 8.62 -27.55
N GLU A 188 -1.89 8.06 -27.14
CA GLU A 188 -1.58 6.64 -27.25
C GLU A 188 -2.01 5.86 -26.00
N PHE A 189 -2.72 4.77 -26.23
CA PHE A 189 -3.13 3.81 -25.19
C PHE A 189 -2.67 2.40 -25.55
N ALA A 190 -2.57 1.56 -24.53
CA ALA A 190 -2.31 0.14 -24.71
C ALA A 190 -3.24 -0.71 -23.87
N ILE A 191 -3.57 -1.91 -24.36
CA ILE A 191 -4.28 -2.93 -23.60
C ILE A 191 -3.48 -4.22 -23.63
N LEU A 192 -3.28 -4.82 -22.46
CA LEU A 192 -2.68 -6.14 -22.33
C LEU A 192 -3.79 -7.11 -21.91
N LEU A 193 -4.23 -7.93 -22.85
CA LEU A 193 -5.18 -9.01 -22.59
C LEU A 193 -4.45 -10.28 -22.22
N ARG A 194 -4.95 -10.97 -21.18
CA ARG A 194 -4.39 -12.22 -20.66
C ARG A 194 -5.33 -13.40 -20.89
N ASN A 195 -4.76 -14.60 -20.92
CA ASN A 195 -5.52 -15.85 -21.08
C ASN A 195 -6.35 -15.89 -22.37
N ILE A 196 -5.79 -15.41 -23.48
CA ILE A 196 -6.39 -15.48 -24.80
C ILE A 196 -6.04 -16.80 -25.45
N LYS A 197 -7.03 -17.69 -25.57
CA LYS A 197 -6.84 -19.05 -26.12
C LYS A 197 -7.03 -19.11 -27.64
N HIS A 198 -7.84 -18.23 -28.20
CA HIS A 198 -8.22 -18.27 -29.61
C HIS A 198 -8.07 -16.90 -30.26
N TYR A 199 -7.54 -16.89 -31.47
CA TYR A 199 -7.30 -15.70 -32.28
C TYR A 199 -8.60 -14.97 -32.64
N ASP A 200 -9.67 -15.72 -32.91
CA ASP A 200 -11.00 -15.17 -33.29
C ASP A 200 -11.59 -14.24 -32.23
N HIS A 201 -11.23 -14.45 -30.96
CA HIS A 201 -11.67 -13.57 -29.88
C HIS A 201 -11.08 -12.16 -29.99
N LEU A 202 -9.90 -12.00 -30.58
CA LEU A 202 -9.24 -10.70 -30.75
C LEU A 202 -10.04 -9.82 -31.72
N GLU A 203 -10.55 -10.40 -32.82
CA GLU A 203 -11.40 -9.66 -33.76
C GLU A 203 -12.68 -9.13 -33.12
N LEU A 204 -13.33 -9.96 -32.29
CA LEU A 204 -14.55 -9.56 -31.58
C LEU A 204 -14.28 -8.40 -30.64
N ILE A 205 -13.16 -8.45 -29.92
CA ILE A 205 -12.75 -7.37 -29.00
C ILE A 205 -12.44 -6.09 -29.79
N CYS A 206 -11.70 -6.18 -30.90
CA CYS A 206 -11.46 -5.03 -31.77
C CYS A 206 -12.75 -4.37 -32.26
N LYS A 207 -13.71 -5.18 -32.74
CA LYS A 207 -15.03 -4.69 -33.19
C LYS A 207 -15.78 -3.95 -32.06
N HIS A 208 -15.81 -4.51 -30.86
CA HIS A 208 -16.43 -3.87 -29.69
C HIS A 208 -15.74 -2.56 -29.31
N LEU A 209 -14.41 -2.54 -29.29
CA LEU A 209 -13.64 -1.33 -28.96
C LEU A 209 -13.89 -0.23 -30.01
N ILE A 210 -13.88 -0.53 -31.31
CA ILE A 210 -14.20 0.44 -32.34
C ILE A 210 -15.64 0.93 -32.25
N GLU A 211 -16.60 0.03 -31.97
CA GLU A 211 -18.00 0.42 -31.82
C GLU A 211 -18.19 1.38 -30.63
N CYS A 212 -17.50 1.16 -29.52
CA CYS A 212 -17.60 2.05 -28.36
C CYS A 212 -17.05 3.47 -28.63
N SER A 213 -16.19 3.65 -29.64
CA SER A 213 -15.67 4.98 -30.00
C SER A 213 -16.70 5.84 -30.76
N LYS A 214 -17.71 5.23 -31.41
CA LYS A 214 -18.67 5.96 -32.26
C LYS A 214 -19.61 6.87 -31.49
N ALA A 215 -19.88 6.59 -30.21
CA ALA A 215 -20.71 7.46 -29.39
C ALA A 215 -20.04 8.81 -29.16
N PRO A 216 -20.70 9.95 -29.45
CA PRO A 216 -20.09 11.25 -29.22
C PRO A 216 -19.91 11.54 -27.73
N LEU A 217 -18.92 12.37 -27.42
CA LEU A 217 -18.73 12.96 -26.10
C LEU A 217 -19.45 14.31 -26.04
N SER A 218 -20.32 14.49 -25.05
CA SER A 218 -20.89 15.79 -24.74
C SER A 218 -19.92 16.61 -23.90
N PHE A 219 -19.43 17.71 -24.44
CA PHE A 219 -18.53 18.65 -23.75
C PHE A 219 -18.97 20.09 -24.06
N ASP A 220 -19.23 20.88 -23.02
CA ASP A 220 -19.61 22.30 -23.13
C ASP A 220 -20.71 22.57 -24.20
N GLN A 221 -21.83 21.79 -24.12
CA GLN A 221 -22.96 21.83 -25.04
C GLN A 221 -22.65 21.42 -26.50
N GLN A 222 -21.44 20.95 -26.77
CA GLN A 222 -21.01 20.45 -28.06
C GLN A 222 -20.91 18.92 -28.05
N GLN A 223 -21.12 18.29 -29.21
CA GLN A 223 -20.95 16.86 -29.41
C GLN A 223 -19.62 16.63 -30.16
N ILE A 224 -18.63 16.07 -29.44
CA ILE A 224 -17.32 15.78 -29.99
C ILE A 224 -17.29 14.33 -30.44
N HIS A 225 -17.09 14.12 -31.74
CA HIS A 225 -16.85 12.80 -32.31
C HIS A 225 -15.36 12.51 -32.32
N PHE A 226 -14.97 11.36 -31.83
CA PHE A 226 -13.60 10.86 -31.90
C PHE A 226 -13.59 9.40 -32.31
N SER A 227 -12.49 8.96 -32.85
CA SER A 227 -12.27 7.55 -33.18
C SER A 227 -10.82 7.19 -32.92
N PHE A 228 -10.53 5.92 -32.88
CA PHE A 228 -9.16 5.46 -32.70
C PHE A 228 -8.86 4.27 -33.62
N SER A 229 -7.57 4.06 -33.86
CA SER A 229 -7.05 2.93 -34.61
C SER A 229 -6.40 1.93 -33.67
N ILE A 230 -6.59 0.63 -33.92
CA ILE A 230 -6.12 -0.46 -33.05
C ILE A 230 -5.18 -1.37 -33.84
N GLY A 231 -3.95 -1.53 -33.35
CA GLY A 231 -3.02 -2.57 -33.78
C GLY A 231 -2.95 -3.66 -32.73
N VAL A 232 -2.97 -4.92 -33.14
CA VAL A 232 -2.91 -6.07 -32.24
C VAL A 232 -1.79 -7.01 -32.64
N ALA A 233 -0.99 -7.38 -31.65
CA ALA A 233 -0.01 -8.46 -31.77
C ALA A 233 -0.25 -9.52 -30.68
N PHE A 234 0.06 -10.76 -31.02
CA PHE A 234 -0.14 -11.91 -30.13
C PHE A 234 1.21 -12.46 -29.68
N SER A 235 1.41 -12.61 -28.38
CA SER A 235 2.68 -12.97 -27.77
C SER A 235 3.20 -14.35 -28.20
N LYS A 236 2.32 -15.24 -28.68
CA LYS A 236 2.71 -16.51 -29.28
C LYS A 236 3.65 -16.36 -30.49
N CYS A 237 3.54 -15.22 -31.18
CA CYS A 237 4.28 -14.93 -32.42
C CYS A 237 5.52 -14.08 -32.19
N ALA A 238 5.70 -13.52 -30.98
CA ALA A 238 6.82 -12.68 -30.60
C ALA A 238 7.83 -13.46 -29.75
N THR A 239 9.12 -13.24 -29.98
CA THR A 239 10.19 -13.86 -29.21
C THR A 239 10.46 -13.10 -27.93
N THR A 240 10.44 -11.78 -28.01
CA THR A 240 10.71 -10.85 -26.90
C THR A 240 9.54 -9.90 -26.66
N PRO A 241 9.45 -9.26 -25.49
CA PRO A 241 8.47 -8.20 -25.25
C PRO A 241 8.62 -7.02 -26.25
N GLU A 242 9.85 -6.70 -26.62
CA GLU A 242 10.17 -5.65 -27.59
C GLU A 242 9.63 -5.97 -28.98
N ASP A 243 9.76 -7.22 -29.42
CA ASP A 243 9.19 -7.66 -30.70
C ASP A 243 7.67 -7.51 -30.68
N LEU A 244 7.01 -7.91 -29.58
CA LEU A 244 5.57 -7.78 -29.43
C LEU A 244 5.10 -6.33 -29.51
N ILE A 245 5.85 -5.41 -28.86
CA ILE A 245 5.59 -3.97 -28.90
C ILE A 245 5.72 -3.46 -30.35
N ALA A 246 6.81 -3.79 -31.02
CA ALA A 246 7.06 -3.34 -32.38
C ALA A 246 6.00 -3.89 -33.36
N GLU A 247 5.57 -5.13 -33.21
CA GLU A 247 4.52 -5.73 -34.03
C GLU A 247 3.16 -5.04 -33.80
N ALA A 248 2.79 -4.75 -32.55
CA ALA A 248 1.56 -4.08 -32.22
C ALA A 248 1.51 -2.63 -32.75
N ASP A 249 2.63 -1.91 -32.64
CA ASP A 249 2.78 -0.55 -33.18
C ASP A 249 2.68 -0.53 -34.71
N ASN A 250 3.41 -1.42 -35.39
CA ASN A 250 3.30 -1.57 -36.84
C ASN A 250 1.88 -1.94 -37.29
N ALA A 251 1.19 -2.79 -36.53
CA ALA A 251 -0.20 -3.14 -36.77
C ALA A 251 -1.13 -1.93 -36.64
N MET A 252 -0.93 -1.10 -35.62
CA MET A 252 -1.69 0.14 -35.40
C MET A 252 -1.48 1.13 -36.57
N TYR A 253 -0.24 1.30 -37.04
CA TYR A 253 0.02 2.13 -38.20
C TYR A 253 -0.70 1.64 -39.46
N LYS A 254 -0.77 0.32 -39.70
CA LYS A 254 -1.57 -0.25 -40.78
C LYS A 254 -3.06 0.00 -40.57
N ALA A 255 -3.56 -0.12 -39.36
CA ALA A 255 -4.97 0.09 -39.02
C ALA A 255 -5.48 1.50 -39.36
N LYS A 256 -4.61 2.54 -39.27
CA LYS A 256 -4.95 3.94 -39.63
C LYS A 256 -5.40 4.09 -41.09
N ASN A 257 -4.98 3.20 -41.97
CA ASN A 257 -5.35 3.22 -43.39
C ASN A 257 -6.49 2.25 -43.75
N LEU A 258 -7.05 1.53 -42.76
CA LEU A 258 -8.10 0.56 -42.98
C LEU A 258 -9.46 1.11 -42.53
N ALA A 259 -10.49 0.92 -43.37
CA ALA A 259 -11.85 1.37 -43.04
C ALA A 259 -12.42 0.77 -41.75
N GLN A 260 -11.96 -0.42 -41.37
CA GLN A 260 -12.40 -1.08 -40.15
C GLN A 260 -11.74 -0.50 -38.88
N GLY A 261 -10.63 0.28 -38.99
CA GLY A 261 -9.94 0.92 -37.90
C GLY A 261 -9.12 -0.02 -37.00
N TRP A 262 -8.91 -1.26 -37.39
CA TRP A 262 -8.06 -2.20 -36.66
C TRP A 262 -7.30 -3.15 -37.60
N TYR A 263 -6.16 -3.64 -37.11
CA TYR A 263 -5.35 -4.64 -37.78
C TYR A 263 -4.73 -5.59 -36.74
N ILE A 264 -4.81 -6.88 -37.00
CA ILE A 264 -4.18 -7.93 -36.18
C ILE A 264 -3.00 -8.51 -36.96
N THR A 265 -1.82 -8.53 -36.37
CA THR A 265 -0.65 -9.14 -36.98
C THR A 265 -0.87 -10.65 -37.17
N PRO A 266 -0.81 -11.19 -38.41
CA PRO A 266 -0.98 -12.62 -38.62
C PRO A 266 0.16 -13.39 -37.95
N CYS A 267 -0.20 -14.41 -37.17
CA CYS A 267 0.78 -15.39 -36.69
C CYS A 267 1.10 -16.36 -37.81
N LEU A 268 2.29 -16.22 -38.38
CA LEU A 268 2.83 -17.23 -39.29
C LEU A 268 3.08 -18.50 -38.44
N ASN A 269 2.21 -19.46 -38.52
CA ASN A 269 2.44 -20.78 -37.92
C ASN A 269 3.62 -21.42 -38.69
N PRO A 270 4.74 -21.77 -38.04
CA PRO A 270 5.84 -22.46 -38.69
C PRO A 270 5.43 -23.85 -39.23
N ASP A 271 4.29 -24.39 -38.83
CA ASP A 271 3.75 -25.67 -39.25
C ASP A 271 2.93 -25.65 -40.57
N GLN A 272 2.74 -24.48 -41.20
CA GLN A 272 2.02 -24.35 -42.48
C GLN A 272 2.91 -24.21 -43.72
N GLU A 273 4.22 -24.07 -43.57
CA GLU A 273 5.16 -24.05 -44.72
C GLU A 273 5.47 -25.44 -45.30
N SER A 274 4.93 -26.54 -44.76
CA SER A 274 5.16 -27.90 -45.28
C SER A 274 4.03 -28.45 -46.15
N SER A 275 3.13 -27.58 -46.64
CA SER A 275 1.99 -27.99 -47.50
C SER A 275 1.81 -27.06 -48.71
N CYS A 276 2.89 -26.80 -49.46
CA CYS A 276 2.83 -26.29 -50.83
C CYS A 276 3.84 -27.00 -51.71
#